data_8ba688a6ac8981685de18746a3c7ae5e
#
_entry.id   8ba688a6ac8981685de18746a3c7ae5e
#
_cell.length_a   1.000
_cell.length_b   1.000
_cell.length_c   1.000
_cell.angle_alpha   90.00
_cell.angle_beta   90.00
_cell.angle_gamma   90.00
#
_symmetry.space_group_name_H-M   'P 1'
#
loop_
_entity.id
_entity.type
_entity.pdbx_description
1 polymer ?
#
loop_
_entity_poly.entity_id
_entity_poly.type
_entity_poly.pdbx_seq_one_letter_code
_entity_poly.pdbx_strand_id
1 'polypeptide(L)'
;MGFYLPVTKTLRRWKYFLVLFVSLSVLAWIATFSGETVKSGPALPASPQTLVQADVVKDRLDTPPPDRLTTPPQKVECPQESPLLQGAVKLSFESSLTLKDVEGRNKGVSEGEYEPSDCTARQSVAVLIPHRSRERHLLYLLNHLHPFLQRQQLHYAIYVIQQAGDATFNRAKLLNVGYLEALKDYSWDCFIFHDVDLVPENDHNVYVCDKQPKHLVVGRNATGYKLRYKGYFGGVTAMTRDQFHQVNGFSNTYWGWGGEDDDLRIRVELQKMTIVRPPADIARYTMVFHKRDSGNEINKDRMRLLGRTPLVWKKDGLNSCSYETVLLERQPLYVNVTVEIGKPQN
;
A
#
# COMPACT_ATOMS: atom_id res chain seq x y z
N MET A 1 11.75 -18.69 67.49
CA MET A 1 10.30 -18.44 67.61
C MET A 1 9.92 -17.47 66.51
N GLY A 2 9.38 -17.94 65.41
CA GLY A 2 8.95 -17.13 64.26
C GLY A 2 7.48 -17.26 64.11
N PHE A 3 6.77 -16.13 64.20
CA PHE A 3 5.30 -16.06 64.00
C PHE A 3 4.99 -16.04 62.48
N TYR A 4 4.32 -17.07 62.02
CA TYR A 4 3.65 -17.09 60.69
C TYR A 4 2.22 -16.61 60.85
N LEU A 5 1.83 -15.54 60.17
CA LEU A 5 0.45 -15.10 60.02
C LEU A 5 -0.11 -15.58 58.65
N PRO A 6 -1.34 -16.08 58.58
CA PRO A 6 -1.92 -16.61 57.36
C PRO A 6 -2.55 -15.53 56.46
N VAL A 7 -1.98 -15.25 55.30
CA VAL A 7 -2.41 -14.22 54.31
C VAL A 7 -3.50 -14.71 53.34
N THR A 8 -4.17 -15.82 53.56
CA THR A 8 -5.00 -16.45 52.52
C THR A 8 -6.51 -16.19 52.56
N LYS A 9 -7.08 -15.46 53.50
CA LYS A 9 -8.54 -15.23 53.56
C LYS A 9 -9.03 -13.88 53.01
N THR A 10 -8.17 -12.88 52.87
CA THR A 10 -8.56 -11.52 52.43
C THR A 10 -8.64 -11.40 50.89
N LEU A 11 -7.82 -12.12 50.12
CA LEU A 11 -7.83 -12.03 48.64
C LEU A 11 -9.10 -12.65 47.99
N ARG A 12 -9.78 -13.56 48.66
CA ARG A 12 -10.96 -14.24 48.08
C ARG A 12 -12.21 -13.36 48.12
N ARG A 13 -12.32 -12.42 49.10
CA ARG A 13 -13.44 -11.49 49.22
C ARG A 13 -13.38 -10.36 48.17
N TRP A 14 -12.22 -9.91 47.76
CA TRP A 14 -12.08 -8.84 46.80
C TRP A 14 -12.46 -9.24 45.38
N LYS A 15 -12.30 -10.51 44.98
CA LYS A 15 -12.73 -11.02 43.66
C LYS A 15 -14.24 -10.96 43.48
N TYR A 16 -15.02 -11.21 44.52
CA TYR A 16 -16.48 -11.12 44.44
C TYR A 16 -16.98 -9.68 44.40
N PHE A 17 -16.31 -8.74 45.06
CA PHE A 17 -16.63 -7.31 44.96
C PHE A 17 -16.39 -6.76 43.56
N LEU A 18 -15.30 -7.15 42.90
CA LEU A 18 -14.99 -6.72 41.52
C LEU A 18 -15.98 -7.26 40.49
N VAL A 19 -16.40 -8.50 40.66
CA VAL A 19 -17.41 -9.13 39.74
C VAL A 19 -18.77 -8.46 39.94
N LEU A 20 -19.18 -8.14 41.18
CA LEU A 20 -20.45 -7.45 41.46
C LEU A 20 -20.46 -6.01 40.95
N PHE A 21 -19.33 -5.30 41.00
CA PHE A 21 -19.21 -3.92 40.50
C PHE A 21 -19.28 -3.88 38.95
N VAL A 22 -18.64 -4.82 38.26
CA VAL A 22 -18.69 -4.91 36.79
C VAL A 22 -20.08 -5.28 36.30
N SER A 23 -20.79 -6.21 36.97
CA SER A 23 -22.15 -6.58 36.59
C SER A 23 -23.18 -5.46 36.82
N LEU A 24 -23.06 -4.67 37.87
CA LEU A 24 -23.92 -3.50 38.14
C LEU A 24 -23.65 -2.37 37.12
N SER A 25 -22.41 -2.16 36.70
CA SER A 25 -22.05 -1.17 35.68
C SER A 25 -22.62 -1.52 34.30
N VAL A 26 -22.63 -2.80 33.92
CA VAL A 26 -23.21 -3.29 32.65
C VAL A 26 -24.73 -3.15 32.65
N LEU A 27 -25.40 -3.46 33.76
CA LEU A 27 -26.86 -3.29 33.87
C LEU A 27 -27.29 -1.81 33.86
N ALA A 28 -26.51 -0.90 34.47
CA ALA A 28 -26.76 0.53 34.39
C ALA A 28 -26.57 1.08 32.94
N TRP A 29 -25.60 0.53 32.20
CA TRP A 29 -25.36 0.92 30.81
C TRP A 29 -26.49 0.47 29.87
N ILE A 30 -27.05 -0.73 30.06
CA ILE A 30 -28.21 -1.25 29.31
C ILE A 30 -29.46 -0.42 29.62
N ALA A 31 -29.68 0.02 30.84
CA ALA A 31 -30.85 0.83 31.23
C ALA A 31 -30.85 2.23 30.63
N THR A 32 -29.66 2.83 30.36
CA THR A 32 -29.53 4.15 29.74
C THR A 32 -29.76 4.16 28.23
N PHE A 33 -29.59 2.99 27.56
CA PHE A 33 -29.78 2.90 26.09
C PHE A 33 -31.18 2.44 25.65
N SER A 34 -32.08 2.03 26.59
CA SER A 34 -33.41 1.52 26.26
C SER A 34 -34.52 2.60 26.31
N GLY A 35 -34.20 3.88 26.44
CA GLY A 35 -35.13 4.96 26.74
C GLY A 35 -35.49 5.93 25.62
N GLU A 36 -35.02 5.74 24.36
CA GLU A 36 -35.41 6.63 23.25
C GLU A 36 -36.59 6.04 22.45
N THR A 37 -37.79 6.45 22.83
CA THR A 37 -39.01 6.28 22.03
C THR A 37 -38.99 7.24 20.86
N VAL A 38 -39.00 6.70 19.63
CA VAL A 38 -39.18 7.46 18.38
C VAL A 38 -40.53 8.16 18.40
N LYS A 39 -40.55 9.48 18.52
CA LYS A 39 -41.74 10.32 18.28
C LYS A 39 -41.95 10.45 16.77
N SER A 40 -43.06 9.88 16.26
CA SER A 40 -43.57 10.11 14.94
C SER A 40 -43.96 11.58 14.77
N GLY A 41 -43.35 12.28 13.82
CA GLY A 41 -43.74 13.61 13.39
C GLY A 41 -45.03 13.60 12.54
N PRO A 42 -45.77 14.74 12.45
CA PRO A 42 -47.08 14.79 11.82
C PRO A 42 -47.01 14.66 10.31
N ALA A 43 -47.99 13.94 9.75
CA ALA A 43 -48.20 13.77 8.33
C ALA A 43 -48.55 15.08 7.62
N LEU A 44 -47.94 15.35 6.48
CA LEU A 44 -48.29 16.44 5.55
C LEU A 44 -49.61 16.13 4.82
N PRO A 45 -50.47 17.11 4.58
CA PRO A 45 -51.77 16.90 3.94
C PRO A 45 -51.65 16.63 2.45
N ALA A 46 -52.47 15.71 1.96
CA ALA A 46 -52.63 15.38 0.56
C ALA A 46 -53.21 16.56 -0.24
N SER A 47 -52.62 16.87 -1.38
CA SER A 47 -53.11 17.82 -2.37
C SER A 47 -54.20 17.18 -3.27
N PRO A 48 -55.25 17.88 -3.64
CA PRO A 48 -56.39 17.30 -4.37
C PRO A 48 -56.08 17.04 -5.84
N GLN A 49 -56.48 15.85 -6.30
CA GLN A 49 -56.51 15.47 -7.71
C GLN A 49 -57.61 16.27 -8.45
N THR A 50 -57.21 17.09 -9.41
CA THR A 50 -58.15 17.70 -10.38
C THR A 50 -58.15 16.84 -11.63
N LEU A 51 -59.29 16.18 -11.86
CA LEU A 51 -59.65 15.56 -13.14
C LEU A 51 -59.88 16.69 -14.17
N VAL A 52 -59.10 16.70 -15.26
CA VAL A 52 -59.43 17.44 -16.47
C VAL A 52 -59.58 16.47 -17.62
N GLN A 53 -60.76 16.60 -18.23
CA GLN A 53 -61.27 15.84 -19.35
C GLN A 53 -60.40 15.93 -20.60
N ALA A 54 -60.39 14.81 -21.34
CA ALA A 54 -59.85 14.69 -22.68
C ALA A 54 -60.70 15.52 -23.66
N ASP A 55 -60.04 16.38 -24.44
CA ASP A 55 -60.54 16.76 -25.75
C ASP A 55 -59.41 16.96 -26.76
N VAL A 56 -59.56 16.28 -27.82
CA VAL A 56 -58.94 16.19 -29.12
C VAL A 56 -58.24 17.47 -29.59
N VAL A 57 -56.94 17.37 -29.96
CA VAL A 57 -56.37 18.03 -31.13
C VAL A 57 -55.36 17.12 -31.82
N LYS A 58 -55.75 16.63 -33.01
CA LYS A 58 -54.86 16.14 -34.06
C LYS A 58 -54.04 17.29 -34.63
N ASP A 59 -52.86 16.97 -35.04
CA ASP A 59 -51.88 17.68 -35.84
C ASP A 59 -50.73 18.33 -35.07
N ARG A 60 -49.62 17.57 -35.06
CA ARG A 60 -48.29 18.03 -35.51
C ARG A 60 -47.37 16.82 -35.72
N LEU A 61 -47.22 16.50 -37.00
CA LEU A 61 -46.09 15.69 -37.46
C LEU A 61 -44.79 16.48 -37.30
N ASP A 62 -43.68 15.70 -37.05
CA ASP A 62 -42.32 16.03 -37.33
C ASP A 62 -41.61 17.04 -36.40
N THR A 63 -41.27 16.57 -35.19
CA THR A 63 -40.02 16.94 -34.58
C THR A 63 -39.22 15.67 -34.34
N PRO A 64 -37.92 15.59 -34.77
CA PRO A 64 -37.08 14.45 -34.44
C PRO A 64 -36.91 14.38 -32.93
N PRO A 65 -36.77 13.16 -32.34
CA PRO A 65 -36.56 13.03 -30.91
C PRO A 65 -35.25 13.74 -30.52
N PRO A 66 -35.21 14.39 -29.32
CA PRO A 66 -33.99 15.05 -28.86
C PRO A 66 -32.88 14.03 -28.85
N ASP A 67 -31.72 14.45 -29.34
CA ASP A 67 -30.46 13.69 -29.40
C ASP A 67 -30.34 12.74 -28.22
N ARG A 68 -30.13 11.46 -28.53
CA ARG A 68 -29.64 10.50 -27.56
C ARG A 68 -28.49 11.15 -26.86
N LEU A 69 -28.59 11.30 -25.54
CA LEU A 69 -27.45 11.45 -24.65
C LEU A 69 -26.46 10.39 -25.07
N THR A 70 -25.46 10.74 -25.88
CA THR A 70 -24.34 9.87 -26.22
C THR A 70 -23.63 9.64 -24.92
N THR A 71 -23.83 8.47 -24.35
CA THR A 71 -22.94 7.95 -23.31
C THR A 71 -21.51 8.16 -23.83
N PRO A 72 -20.62 8.80 -23.07
CA PRO A 72 -19.24 8.98 -23.53
C PRO A 72 -18.70 7.60 -23.98
N PRO A 73 -17.98 7.53 -25.12
CA PRO A 73 -17.49 6.27 -25.66
C PRO A 73 -16.72 5.54 -24.56
N GLN A 74 -17.17 4.33 -24.24
CA GLN A 74 -16.51 3.51 -23.23
C GLN A 74 -15.08 3.23 -23.73
N LYS A 75 -14.06 3.66 -22.97
CA LYS A 75 -12.65 3.41 -23.31
C LYS A 75 -12.44 1.90 -23.48
N VAL A 76 -11.77 1.50 -24.54
CA VAL A 76 -11.33 0.10 -24.73
C VAL A 76 -10.20 -0.21 -23.74
N GLU A 77 -10.06 -1.48 -23.39
CA GLU A 77 -8.95 -1.95 -22.54
C GLU A 77 -7.60 -1.70 -23.22
N CYS A 78 -6.59 -1.27 -22.46
CA CYS A 78 -5.24 -1.06 -23.00
C CYS A 78 -4.67 -2.35 -23.58
N PRO A 79 -3.80 -2.29 -24.60
CA PRO A 79 -3.14 -3.48 -25.16
C PRO A 79 -2.41 -4.27 -24.06
N GLN A 80 -2.31 -5.59 -24.23
CA GLN A 80 -1.57 -6.45 -23.30
C GLN A 80 -0.08 -6.06 -23.26
N GLU A 81 0.48 -5.68 -24.38
CA GLU A 81 1.80 -5.08 -24.50
C GLU A 81 1.62 -3.67 -25.05
N SER A 82 2.05 -2.67 -24.28
CA SER A 82 1.90 -1.28 -24.67
C SER A 82 2.77 -0.94 -25.89
N PRO A 83 2.22 -0.31 -26.92
CA PRO A 83 3.00 0.16 -28.08
C PRO A 83 3.93 1.34 -27.73
N LEU A 84 3.84 1.89 -26.52
CA LEU A 84 4.66 3.02 -26.06
C LEU A 84 5.99 2.57 -25.43
N LEU A 85 6.20 1.26 -25.24
CA LEU A 85 7.43 0.72 -24.66
C LEU A 85 8.64 1.02 -25.59
N GLN A 86 9.75 1.39 -24.96
CA GLN A 86 10.99 1.79 -25.65
C GLN A 86 12.13 0.79 -25.43
N GLY A 87 11.97 -0.12 -24.47
CA GLY A 87 13.02 -1.03 -24.04
C GLY A 87 14.01 -0.37 -23.07
N ALA A 88 15.30 -0.46 -23.36
CA ALA A 88 16.33 0.13 -22.50
C ALA A 88 16.27 1.66 -22.56
N VAL A 89 16.17 2.29 -21.37
CA VAL A 89 16.07 3.74 -21.22
C VAL A 89 17.39 4.33 -20.70
N LYS A 90 17.74 5.52 -21.18
CA LYS A 90 18.89 6.25 -20.68
C LYS A 90 18.53 6.90 -19.35
N LEU A 91 19.28 6.56 -18.31
CA LEU A 91 19.13 7.20 -16.99
C LEU A 91 20.01 8.43 -16.86
N SER A 92 19.50 9.44 -16.17
CA SER A 92 20.22 10.67 -15.83
C SER A 92 20.04 11.00 -14.34
N PHE A 93 21.12 11.38 -13.67
CA PHE A 93 21.17 11.68 -12.23
C PHE A 93 21.77 13.07 -12.01
N GLU A 94 21.15 14.09 -12.61
CA GLU A 94 21.65 15.46 -12.59
C GLU A 94 21.51 16.08 -11.20
N SER A 95 22.56 16.73 -10.72
CA SER A 95 22.54 17.37 -9.41
C SER A 95 21.65 18.62 -9.36
N SER A 96 21.36 19.24 -10.49
CA SER A 96 20.47 20.40 -10.64
C SER A 96 18.98 20.05 -10.70
N LEU A 97 18.63 18.76 -10.87
CA LEU A 97 17.22 18.32 -10.96
C LEU A 97 16.43 18.76 -9.73
N THR A 98 15.26 19.34 -9.94
CA THR A 98 14.31 19.74 -8.91
C THR A 98 12.99 18.97 -9.02
N LEU A 99 12.21 18.94 -7.95
CA LEU A 99 10.87 18.31 -7.96
C LEU A 99 9.95 18.99 -8.97
N LYS A 100 10.06 20.32 -9.11
CA LYS A 100 9.30 21.11 -10.09
C LYS A 100 9.64 20.74 -11.54
N ASP A 101 10.89 20.38 -11.83
CA ASP A 101 11.26 19.89 -13.17
C ASP A 101 10.60 18.54 -13.47
N VAL A 102 10.55 17.63 -12.47
CA VAL A 102 9.90 16.34 -12.61
C VAL A 102 8.39 16.50 -12.79
N GLU A 103 7.77 17.38 -12.00
CA GLU A 103 6.34 17.72 -12.11
C GLU A 103 6.03 18.28 -13.51
N GLY A 104 6.84 19.24 -13.99
CA GLY A 104 6.67 19.83 -15.32
C GLY A 104 6.74 18.85 -16.48
N ARG A 105 7.49 17.74 -16.30
CA ARG A 105 7.61 16.64 -17.30
C ARG A 105 6.47 15.62 -17.21
N ASN A 106 5.73 15.56 -16.09
CA ASN A 106 4.70 14.56 -15.80
C ASN A 106 3.33 15.19 -15.53
N LYS A 107 2.90 16.14 -16.38
CA LYS A 107 1.64 16.91 -16.22
C LYS A 107 0.36 16.06 -16.15
N GLY A 108 0.41 14.80 -16.58
CA GLY A 108 -0.71 13.86 -16.47
C GLY A 108 -0.85 13.22 -15.10
N VAL A 109 0.14 13.41 -14.21
CA VAL A 109 0.10 12.92 -12.82
C VAL A 109 -0.56 13.98 -11.96
N SER A 110 -1.50 13.58 -11.14
CA SER A 110 -2.19 14.45 -10.18
C SER A 110 -2.29 13.75 -8.83
N GLU A 111 -1.88 14.44 -7.76
CA GLU A 111 -1.94 13.90 -6.40
C GLU A 111 -1.24 12.55 -6.22
N GLY A 112 -0.18 12.32 -6.98
CA GLY A 112 0.60 11.07 -6.97
C GLY A 112 0.01 9.94 -7.82
N GLU A 113 -1.12 10.15 -8.49
CA GLU A 113 -1.86 9.18 -9.29
C GLU A 113 -1.85 9.53 -10.77
N TYR A 114 -1.90 8.50 -11.61
CA TYR A 114 -2.01 8.61 -13.07
C TYR A 114 -2.91 7.51 -13.62
N GLU A 115 -3.76 7.86 -14.57
CA GLU A 115 -4.58 6.94 -15.34
C GLU A 115 -4.41 7.22 -16.85
N PRO A 116 -4.29 6.20 -17.73
CA PRO A 116 -4.23 6.39 -19.16
C PRO A 116 -5.46 7.12 -19.70
N SER A 117 -5.26 8.13 -20.56
CA SER A 117 -6.35 8.93 -21.15
C SER A 117 -7.08 8.21 -22.28
N ASP A 118 -6.39 7.33 -23.01
CA ASP A 118 -6.77 6.74 -24.29
C ASP A 118 -7.33 5.31 -24.19
N CYS A 119 -7.10 4.64 -23.07
CA CYS A 119 -7.58 3.28 -22.81
C CYS A 119 -7.80 3.04 -21.33
N THR A 120 -8.48 1.95 -20.96
CA THR A 120 -8.65 1.51 -19.56
C THR A 120 -7.50 0.58 -19.20
N ALA A 121 -6.74 0.92 -18.15
CA ALA A 121 -5.63 0.10 -17.68
C ALA A 121 -6.10 -1.30 -17.26
N ARG A 122 -5.28 -2.33 -17.56
CA ARG A 122 -5.59 -3.73 -17.23
C ARG A 122 -5.43 -4.06 -15.75
N GLN A 123 -4.57 -3.33 -15.06
CA GLN A 123 -4.36 -3.42 -13.62
C GLN A 123 -4.19 -2.03 -13.04
N SER A 124 -4.67 -1.87 -11.82
CA SER A 124 -4.37 -0.73 -10.96
C SER A 124 -3.24 -1.09 -10.00
N VAL A 125 -2.24 -0.20 -9.87
CA VAL A 125 -0.96 -0.51 -9.23
C VAL A 125 -0.61 0.52 -8.16
N ALA A 126 -0.42 0.09 -6.91
CA ALA A 126 0.16 0.90 -5.85
C ALA A 126 1.67 0.66 -5.75
N VAL A 127 2.49 1.68 -5.97
CA VAL A 127 3.94 1.61 -5.74
C VAL A 127 4.25 2.14 -4.35
N LEU A 128 4.80 1.29 -3.49
CA LEU A 128 5.07 1.56 -2.08
C LEU A 128 6.57 1.74 -1.84
N ILE A 129 6.98 2.93 -1.41
CA ILE A 129 8.38 3.31 -1.24
C ILE A 129 8.64 3.64 0.23
N PRO A 130 9.32 2.77 1.00
CA PRO A 130 9.74 3.09 2.36
C PRO A 130 10.85 4.14 2.31
N HIS A 131 10.71 5.19 3.09
CA HIS A 131 11.56 6.37 2.98
C HIS A 131 12.01 6.90 4.34
N ARG A 132 13.27 7.35 4.41
CA ARG A 132 13.82 8.21 5.45
C ARG A 132 15.10 8.87 4.94
N SER A 133 15.13 10.21 4.92
CA SER A 133 16.32 11.01 4.59
C SER A 133 16.99 10.62 3.27
N ARG A 134 16.17 10.38 2.22
CA ARG A 134 16.58 9.98 0.87
C ARG A 134 15.93 10.84 -0.23
N GLU A 135 15.74 12.13 0.03
CA GLU A 135 15.02 13.06 -0.85
C GLU A 135 15.61 13.08 -2.26
N ARG A 136 16.95 13.05 -2.34
CA ARG A 136 17.64 13.05 -3.64
C ARG A 136 17.43 11.74 -4.41
N HIS A 137 17.43 10.61 -3.72
CA HIS A 137 17.14 9.30 -4.34
C HIS A 137 15.69 9.25 -4.80
N LEU A 138 14.76 9.73 -3.98
CA LEU A 138 13.35 9.83 -4.32
C LEU A 138 13.14 10.68 -5.57
N LEU A 139 13.81 11.85 -5.64
CA LEU A 139 13.72 12.74 -6.79
C LEU A 139 14.19 12.06 -8.08
N TYR A 140 15.34 11.37 -8.04
CA TYR A 140 15.84 10.59 -9.17
C TYR A 140 14.89 9.44 -9.55
N LEU A 141 14.38 8.73 -8.56
CA LEU A 141 13.43 7.66 -8.81
C LEU A 141 12.16 8.18 -9.48
N LEU A 142 11.52 9.23 -8.95
CA LEU A 142 10.30 9.81 -9.51
C LEU A 142 10.51 10.31 -10.95
N ASN A 143 11.67 10.94 -11.24
CA ASN A 143 12.01 11.42 -12.57
C ASN A 143 12.02 10.31 -13.64
N HIS A 144 12.38 9.09 -13.25
CA HIS A 144 12.44 7.95 -14.16
C HIS A 144 11.20 7.06 -14.08
N LEU A 145 10.61 6.90 -12.89
CA LEU A 145 9.54 5.96 -12.65
C LEU A 145 8.20 6.41 -13.27
N HIS A 146 7.86 7.69 -13.19
CA HIS A 146 6.62 8.19 -13.81
C HIS A 146 6.54 7.92 -15.30
N PRO A 147 7.49 8.38 -16.15
CA PRO A 147 7.43 8.10 -17.58
C PRO A 147 7.58 6.60 -17.90
N PHE A 148 8.26 5.83 -17.04
CA PHE A 148 8.37 4.39 -17.16
C PHE A 148 7.01 3.70 -16.99
N LEU A 149 6.24 4.04 -15.96
CA LEU A 149 4.91 3.48 -15.70
C LEU A 149 3.86 3.97 -16.71
N GLN A 150 3.95 5.24 -17.14
CA GLN A 150 3.06 5.80 -18.15
C GLN A 150 3.21 5.09 -19.49
N ARG A 151 4.44 4.76 -19.93
CA ARG A 151 4.65 3.96 -21.15
C ARG A 151 4.10 2.55 -21.06
N GLN A 152 3.95 2.00 -19.86
CA GLN A 152 3.30 0.71 -19.62
C GLN A 152 1.77 0.81 -19.63
N GLN A 153 1.19 2.01 -19.78
CA GLN A 153 -0.25 2.29 -19.76
C GLN A 153 -0.94 1.74 -18.51
N LEU A 154 -0.32 1.94 -17.34
CA LEU A 154 -0.86 1.52 -16.05
C LEU A 154 -1.70 2.64 -15.42
N HIS A 155 -2.77 2.27 -14.73
CA HIS A 155 -3.35 3.08 -13.67
C HIS A 155 -2.49 2.88 -12.42
N TYR A 156 -1.86 3.92 -11.88
CA TYR A 156 -0.99 3.76 -10.72
C TYR A 156 -1.02 4.96 -9.77
N ALA A 157 -0.69 4.69 -8.50
CA ALA A 157 -0.30 5.72 -7.55
C ALA A 157 1.02 5.37 -6.86
N ILE A 158 1.81 6.42 -6.50
CA ILE A 158 3.06 6.27 -5.78
C ILE A 158 2.87 6.75 -4.35
N TYR A 159 3.10 5.87 -3.37
CA TYR A 159 3.05 6.15 -1.94
C TYR A 159 4.47 6.16 -1.37
N VAL A 160 4.86 7.27 -0.77
CA VAL A 160 6.14 7.41 -0.05
C VAL A 160 5.85 7.33 1.43
N ILE A 161 6.30 6.25 2.07
CA ILE A 161 6.02 5.97 3.47
C ILE A 161 7.20 6.39 4.33
N GLN A 162 7.07 7.52 5.02
CA GLN A 162 8.08 8.13 5.87
C GLN A 162 8.01 7.61 7.30
N GLN A 163 9.12 7.09 7.81
CA GLN A 163 9.24 6.81 9.24
C GLN A 163 9.47 8.11 10.00
N ALA A 164 8.55 8.46 10.91
CA ALA A 164 8.71 9.57 11.83
C ALA A 164 9.78 9.28 12.91
N GLY A 165 10.39 10.34 13.45
CA GLY A 165 11.38 10.23 14.52
C GLY A 165 12.74 9.66 14.05
N ASP A 166 13.57 9.34 15.05
CA ASP A 166 14.97 8.91 14.89
C ASP A 166 15.23 7.45 15.28
N ALA A 167 14.17 6.69 15.60
CA ALA A 167 14.28 5.28 15.93
C ALA A 167 14.90 4.47 14.78
N THR A 168 15.45 3.29 15.10
CA THR A 168 15.99 2.39 14.09
C THR A 168 15.01 2.17 12.96
N PHE A 169 15.48 2.20 11.70
CA PHE A 169 14.64 2.10 10.51
C PHE A 169 14.02 0.70 10.39
N ASN A 170 12.73 0.63 10.06
CA ASN A 170 12.05 -0.63 9.82
C ASN A 170 11.36 -0.62 8.45
N ARG A 171 12.14 -0.94 7.41
CA ARG A 171 11.67 -1.01 6.02
C ARG A 171 10.44 -1.92 5.86
N ALA A 172 10.47 -3.09 6.45
CA ALA A 172 9.43 -4.11 6.36
C ALA A 172 8.09 -3.61 6.92
N LYS A 173 8.12 -3.02 8.11
CA LYS A 173 6.91 -2.46 8.75
C LYS A 173 6.36 -1.27 7.98
N LEU A 174 7.22 -0.42 7.41
CA LEU A 174 6.79 0.68 6.54
C LEU A 174 6.08 0.18 5.28
N LEU A 175 6.52 -0.93 4.69
CA LEU A 175 5.85 -1.53 3.53
C LEU A 175 4.49 -2.13 3.90
N ASN A 176 4.34 -2.73 5.08
CA ASN A 176 3.03 -3.14 5.60
C ASN A 176 2.11 -1.93 5.80
N VAL A 177 2.62 -0.84 6.39
CA VAL A 177 1.86 0.41 6.57
C VAL A 177 1.44 0.97 5.22
N GLY A 178 2.36 1.07 4.26
CA GLY A 178 2.05 1.57 2.92
C GLY A 178 0.96 0.77 2.22
N TYR A 179 0.98 -0.55 2.36
CA TYR A 179 -0.09 -1.42 1.87
C TYR A 179 -1.44 -1.12 2.53
N LEU A 180 -1.46 -0.98 3.85
CA LEU A 180 -2.69 -0.69 4.60
C LEU A 180 -3.25 0.71 4.27
N GLU A 181 -2.39 1.73 4.12
CA GLU A 181 -2.81 3.08 3.77
C GLU A 181 -3.30 3.15 2.30
N ALA A 182 -2.60 2.53 1.36
CA ALA A 182 -3.02 2.49 -0.04
C ALA A 182 -4.38 1.82 -0.22
N LEU A 183 -4.71 0.78 0.56
CA LEU A 183 -6.02 0.13 0.54
C LEU A 183 -7.18 0.98 1.09
N LYS A 184 -6.89 2.00 1.91
CA LYS A 184 -7.91 2.97 2.34
C LYS A 184 -8.28 3.93 1.21
N ASP A 185 -7.37 4.12 0.28
CA ASP A 185 -7.46 5.08 -0.80
C ASP A 185 -8.15 4.50 -2.03
N TYR A 186 -7.72 3.32 -2.47
CA TYR A 186 -8.26 2.67 -3.65
C TYR A 186 -8.16 1.12 -3.56
N SER A 187 -8.99 0.42 -4.34
CA SER A 187 -8.96 -1.06 -4.42
C SER A 187 -7.92 -1.54 -5.43
N TRP A 188 -6.63 -1.35 -5.11
CA TRP A 188 -5.51 -1.72 -5.97
C TRP A 188 -5.43 -3.22 -6.23
N ASP A 189 -5.17 -3.60 -7.49
CA ASP A 189 -4.99 -4.99 -7.91
C ASP A 189 -3.60 -5.52 -7.55
N CYS A 190 -2.60 -4.64 -7.65
CA CYS A 190 -1.19 -4.97 -7.58
C CYS A 190 -0.42 -4.00 -6.69
N PHE A 191 0.48 -4.53 -5.88
CA PHE A 191 1.35 -3.76 -4.99
C PHE A 191 2.81 -3.99 -5.37
N ILE A 192 3.52 -2.90 -5.66
CA ILE A 192 4.95 -2.90 -5.95
C ILE A 192 5.69 -2.39 -4.71
N PHE A 193 6.42 -3.25 -4.03
CA PHE A 193 7.28 -2.91 -2.90
C PHE A 193 8.64 -2.50 -3.45
N HIS A 194 8.99 -1.22 -3.34
CA HIS A 194 10.05 -0.61 -4.14
C HIS A 194 11.08 0.13 -3.30
N ASP A 195 12.37 -0.21 -3.40
CA ASP A 195 13.44 0.54 -2.76
C ASP A 195 13.68 1.87 -3.48
N VAL A 196 13.88 2.95 -2.71
CA VAL A 196 14.03 4.31 -3.22
C VAL A 196 15.30 4.55 -4.06
N ASP A 197 16.31 3.71 -3.89
CA ASP A 197 17.62 3.80 -4.56
C ASP A 197 17.76 2.93 -5.81
N LEU A 198 16.70 2.23 -6.24
CA LEU A 198 16.71 1.34 -7.39
C LEU A 198 15.91 1.93 -8.55
N VAL A 199 16.57 2.29 -9.63
CA VAL A 199 15.95 2.88 -10.84
C VAL A 199 15.93 1.84 -11.96
N PRO A 200 14.74 1.47 -12.52
CA PRO A 200 14.64 0.47 -13.58
C PRO A 200 15.25 1.00 -14.90
N GLU A 201 15.91 0.10 -15.65
CA GLU A 201 16.63 0.44 -16.89
C GLU A 201 15.89 0.07 -18.17
N ASN A 202 14.82 -0.74 -18.09
CA ASN A 202 14.12 -1.25 -19.28
C ASN A 202 12.61 -1.34 -19.00
N ASP A 203 11.77 -0.64 -19.77
CA ASP A 203 10.33 -0.55 -19.55
C ASP A 203 9.53 -1.78 -20.01
N HIS A 204 10.17 -2.76 -20.69
CA HIS A 204 9.62 -4.10 -20.82
C HIS A 204 9.62 -4.90 -19.51
N ASN A 205 10.25 -4.39 -18.44
CA ASN A 205 10.08 -4.90 -17.08
C ASN A 205 8.76 -4.39 -16.50
N VAL A 206 7.65 -4.97 -16.95
CA VAL A 206 6.31 -4.45 -16.69
C VAL A 206 5.93 -4.61 -15.21
N TYR A 207 5.51 -3.51 -14.59
CA TYR A 207 5.12 -3.42 -13.17
C TYR A 207 3.67 -3.87 -12.95
N VAL A 208 3.40 -5.12 -13.28
CA VAL A 208 2.10 -5.79 -13.05
C VAL A 208 2.28 -7.05 -12.23
N CYS A 209 1.27 -7.38 -11.47
CA CYS A 209 1.19 -8.64 -10.73
C CYS A 209 0.78 -9.80 -11.64
N ASP A 210 1.09 -11.01 -11.21
CA ASP A 210 0.80 -12.25 -11.91
C ASP A 210 0.24 -13.30 -10.94
N LYS A 211 -0.05 -14.49 -11.43
CA LYS A 211 -0.52 -15.64 -10.62
C LYS A 211 0.45 -16.03 -9.50
N GLN A 212 1.70 -15.62 -9.61
CA GLN A 212 2.75 -15.85 -8.61
C GLN A 212 3.44 -14.53 -8.25
N PRO A 213 3.97 -14.37 -7.02
CA PRO A 213 4.78 -13.22 -6.65
C PRO A 213 5.95 -13.01 -7.62
N LYS A 214 6.17 -11.76 -8.03
CA LYS A 214 7.25 -11.41 -8.97
C LYS A 214 8.41 -10.71 -8.26
N HIS A 215 9.63 -11.07 -8.64
CA HIS A 215 10.83 -10.35 -8.26
C HIS A 215 11.34 -9.57 -9.48
N LEU A 216 11.13 -8.26 -9.48
CA LEU A 216 11.35 -7.40 -10.64
C LEU A 216 12.81 -6.99 -10.81
N VAL A 217 13.64 -7.01 -9.74
CA VAL A 217 15.07 -6.66 -9.81
C VAL A 217 15.95 -7.91 -9.80
N VAL A 218 16.25 -8.44 -10.97
CA VAL A 218 17.14 -9.61 -11.11
C VAL A 218 18.61 -9.21 -11.03
N GLY A 219 18.96 -8.05 -11.57
CA GLY A 219 20.33 -7.56 -11.55
C GLY A 219 20.42 -6.05 -11.36
N ARG A 220 21.48 -5.59 -10.74
CA ARG A 220 21.81 -4.16 -10.58
C ARG A 220 23.28 -3.90 -10.89
N ASN A 221 23.57 -2.68 -11.35
CA ASN A 221 24.92 -2.23 -11.66
C ASN A 221 25.93 -2.58 -10.55
N ALA A 222 25.57 -2.34 -9.28
CA ALA A 222 26.40 -2.62 -8.11
C ALA A 222 26.78 -4.10 -7.89
N THR A 223 26.07 -5.04 -8.56
CA THR A 223 26.34 -6.49 -8.51
C THR A 223 26.76 -7.06 -9.87
N GLY A 224 27.15 -6.20 -10.81
CA GLY A 224 27.47 -6.61 -12.18
C GLY A 224 26.29 -7.27 -12.88
N TYR A 225 25.08 -6.81 -12.60
CA TYR A 225 23.80 -7.33 -13.12
C TYR A 225 23.55 -8.81 -12.86
N LYS A 226 24.11 -9.32 -11.78
CA LYS A 226 23.87 -10.69 -11.30
C LYS A 226 22.95 -10.70 -10.10
N LEU A 227 22.09 -11.72 -10.01
CA LEU A 227 21.29 -11.99 -8.83
C LEU A 227 22.23 -12.21 -7.62
N ARG A 228 21.97 -11.56 -6.48
CA ARG A 228 22.85 -11.62 -5.32
C ARG A 228 23.06 -13.06 -4.81
N TYR A 229 21.97 -13.83 -4.75
CA TYR A 229 21.92 -15.26 -4.45
C TYR A 229 20.61 -15.85 -4.94
N LYS A 230 20.51 -17.17 -5.13
CA LYS A 230 19.37 -17.86 -5.74
C LYS A 230 18.01 -17.53 -5.09
N GLY A 231 17.98 -17.37 -3.79
CA GLY A 231 16.76 -17.08 -3.01
C GLY A 231 16.46 -15.58 -2.83
N TYR A 232 17.25 -14.67 -3.39
CA TYR A 232 17.04 -13.23 -3.18
C TYR A 232 15.67 -12.76 -3.68
N PHE A 233 14.93 -12.06 -2.81
CA PHE A 233 13.59 -11.54 -3.09
C PHE A 233 13.42 -10.11 -2.55
N GLY A 234 14.48 -9.29 -2.65
CA GLY A 234 14.50 -7.92 -2.16
C GLY A 234 14.61 -6.87 -3.27
N GLY A 235 14.54 -5.62 -2.88
CA GLY A 235 14.68 -4.47 -3.76
C GLY A 235 13.37 -4.03 -4.41
N VAL A 236 12.90 -4.75 -5.44
CA VAL A 236 11.62 -4.46 -6.10
C VAL A 236 10.86 -5.76 -6.32
N THR A 237 9.69 -5.87 -5.69
CA THR A 237 8.83 -7.05 -5.76
C THR A 237 7.38 -6.66 -6.02
N ALA A 238 6.64 -7.53 -6.70
CA ALA A 238 5.22 -7.33 -6.99
C ALA A 238 4.40 -8.50 -6.44
N MET A 239 3.33 -8.19 -5.73
CA MET A 239 2.37 -9.15 -5.22
C MET A 239 0.94 -8.61 -5.39
N THR A 240 0.00 -9.49 -5.73
CA THR A 240 -1.42 -9.14 -5.67
C THR A 240 -1.86 -8.94 -4.23
N ARG A 241 -3.00 -8.28 -4.05
CA ARG A 241 -3.64 -8.14 -2.74
C ARG A 241 -3.77 -9.49 -2.02
N ASP A 242 -4.28 -10.51 -2.72
CA ASP A 242 -4.51 -11.84 -2.13
C ASP A 242 -3.19 -12.54 -1.76
N GLN A 243 -2.17 -12.46 -2.61
CA GLN A 243 -0.85 -13.02 -2.31
C GLN A 243 -0.23 -12.40 -1.06
N PHE A 244 -0.30 -11.06 -0.94
CA PHE A 244 0.27 -10.36 0.21
C PHE A 244 -0.51 -10.63 1.50
N HIS A 245 -1.83 -10.74 1.43
CA HIS A 245 -2.67 -11.19 2.55
C HIS A 245 -2.35 -12.64 2.96
N GLN A 246 -2.21 -13.54 1.99
CA GLN A 246 -1.95 -14.96 2.24
C GLN A 246 -0.64 -15.18 2.99
N VAL A 247 0.39 -14.36 2.76
CA VAL A 247 1.66 -14.41 3.49
C VAL A 247 1.65 -13.60 4.78
N ASN A 248 0.54 -12.91 5.11
CA ASN A 248 0.43 -11.98 6.23
C ASN A 248 1.44 -10.82 6.14
N GLY A 249 1.77 -10.37 4.92
CA GLY A 249 2.73 -9.30 4.67
C GLY A 249 4.15 -9.58 5.12
N PHE A 250 4.91 -8.52 5.37
CA PHE A 250 6.24 -8.58 5.98
C PHE A 250 6.16 -8.78 7.49
N SER A 251 7.24 -9.26 8.11
CA SER A 251 7.42 -9.21 9.55
C SER A 251 7.58 -7.76 10.04
N ASN A 252 6.99 -7.43 11.18
CA ASN A 252 7.12 -6.11 11.81
C ASN A 252 8.37 -5.98 12.70
N THR A 253 9.15 -7.05 12.85
CA THR A 253 10.21 -7.15 13.88
C THR A 253 11.63 -6.92 13.35
N TYR A 254 11.81 -6.67 12.04
CA TYR A 254 13.12 -6.39 11.44
C TYR A 254 13.49 -4.91 11.54
N TRP A 255 14.14 -4.55 12.63
CA TRP A 255 14.68 -3.21 12.85
C TRP A 255 16.15 -3.13 12.41
N GLY A 256 16.48 -2.16 11.55
CA GLY A 256 17.77 -2.08 10.88
C GLY A 256 17.86 -2.97 9.65
N TRP A 257 19.02 -3.07 9.06
CA TRP A 257 19.23 -3.65 7.74
C TRP A 257 19.35 -5.18 7.75
N GLY A 258 18.54 -5.83 6.94
CA GLY A 258 18.71 -7.19 6.42
C GLY A 258 17.86 -8.26 7.10
N GLY A 259 17.47 -9.24 6.30
CA GLY A 259 16.72 -10.43 6.69
C GLY A 259 15.21 -10.36 6.38
N GLU A 260 14.63 -9.18 6.24
CA GLU A 260 13.20 -8.99 5.99
C GLU A 260 12.76 -9.54 4.62
N ASP A 261 13.62 -9.41 3.61
CA ASP A 261 13.38 -9.94 2.26
C ASP A 261 13.38 -11.46 2.24
N ASP A 262 14.32 -12.07 2.97
CA ASP A 262 14.41 -13.53 3.14
C ASP A 262 13.24 -14.07 3.97
N ASP A 263 12.79 -13.32 4.96
CA ASP A 263 11.59 -13.64 5.74
C ASP A 263 10.35 -13.67 4.82
N LEU A 264 10.15 -12.65 3.98
CA LEU A 264 9.05 -12.63 3.02
C LEU A 264 9.13 -13.82 2.03
N ARG A 265 10.33 -14.15 1.53
CA ARG A 265 10.54 -15.33 0.69
C ARG A 265 10.10 -16.61 1.38
N ILE A 266 10.49 -16.83 2.64
CA ILE A 266 10.08 -18.00 3.41
C ILE A 266 8.57 -18.05 3.56
N ARG A 267 7.90 -16.92 3.82
CA ARG A 267 6.43 -16.84 3.90
C ARG A 267 5.76 -17.24 2.58
N VAL A 268 6.29 -16.77 1.44
CA VAL A 268 5.83 -17.14 0.09
C VAL A 268 5.96 -18.66 -0.10
N GLU A 269 7.11 -19.24 0.24
CA GLU A 269 7.36 -20.69 0.12
C GLU A 269 6.45 -21.53 1.05
N LEU A 270 6.19 -21.06 2.27
CA LEU A 270 5.25 -21.69 3.21
C LEU A 270 3.82 -21.74 2.68
N GLN A 271 3.44 -20.78 1.83
CA GLN A 271 2.15 -20.75 1.13
C GLN A 271 2.18 -21.51 -0.20
N LYS A 272 3.23 -22.28 -0.50
CA LYS A 272 3.39 -23.06 -1.73
C LYS A 272 3.36 -22.19 -3.00
N MET A 273 3.61 -20.90 -2.87
CA MET A 273 3.81 -20.01 -4.01
C MET A 273 5.27 -20.05 -4.47
N THR A 274 5.48 -19.75 -5.75
CA THR A 274 6.82 -19.68 -6.37
C THR A 274 7.11 -18.24 -6.79
N ILE A 275 8.38 -17.82 -6.66
CA ILE A 275 8.80 -16.50 -7.09
C ILE A 275 9.21 -16.55 -8.55
N VAL A 276 8.49 -15.78 -9.39
CA VAL A 276 8.81 -15.63 -10.81
C VAL A 276 9.67 -14.39 -11.05
N ARG A 277 10.49 -14.42 -12.07
CA ARG A 277 11.39 -13.32 -12.45
C ARG A 277 11.32 -13.07 -13.95
N PRO A 278 11.33 -11.80 -14.37
CA PRO A 278 11.53 -11.45 -15.79
C PRO A 278 12.94 -11.89 -16.25
N PRO A 279 13.18 -11.95 -17.56
CA PRO A 279 14.52 -12.18 -18.12
C PRO A 279 15.56 -11.21 -17.53
N ALA A 280 16.78 -11.71 -17.30
CA ALA A 280 17.81 -10.94 -16.57
C ALA A 280 18.31 -9.70 -17.32
N ASP A 281 18.20 -9.67 -18.63
CA ASP A 281 18.52 -8.53 -19.50
C ASP A 281 17.47 -7.42 -19.44
N ILE A 282 16.21 -7.77 -19.13
CA ILE A 282 15.09 -6.84 -18.93
C ILE A 282 15.06 -6.33 -17.48
N ALA A 283 15.24 -7.21 -16.51
CA ALA A 283 15.10 -6.92 -15.08
C ALA A 283 16.36 -6.29 -14.46
N ARG A 284 16.93 -5.29 -15.17
CA ARG A 284 18.12 -4.54 -14.76
C ARG A 284 17.75 -3.23 -14.07
N TYR A 285 18.53 -2.89 -13.05
CA TYR A 285 18.38 -1.64 -12.30
C TYR A 285 19.71 -0.95 -12.06
N THR A 286 19.69 0.36 -12.06
CA THR A 286 20.78 1.16 -11.52
C THR A 286 20.49 1.45 -10.06
N MET A 287 21.38 1.02 -9.17
CA MET A 287 21.38 1.40 -7.78
C MET A 287 22.10 2.74 -7.64
N VAL A 288 21.40 3.77 -7.19
CA VAL A 288 22.00 5.06 -6.87
C VAL A 288 22.77 4.91 -5.56
N PHE A 289 24.09 5.05 -5.62
CA PHE A 289 24.97 4.80 -4.49
C PHE A 289 24.70 5.73 -3.31
N HIS A 290 24.70 5.17 -2.13
CA HIS A 290 24.70 5.89 -0.85
C HIS A 290 25.45 5.12 0.23
N LYS A 291 25.97 5.84 1.22
CA LYS A 291 26.47 5.23 2.44
C LYS A 291 25.28 4.77 3.30
N ARG A 292 25.51 3.77 4.15
CA ARG A 292 24.50 3.35 5.12
C ARG A 292 24.22 4.46 6.11
N ASP A 293 22.95 4.68 6.42
CA ASP A 293 22.52 5.73 7.34
C ASP A 293 22.67 5.30 8.79
N SER A 294 22.84 6.27 9.66
CA SER A 294 22.62 6.12 11.10
C SER A 294 21.19 5.64 11.36
N GLY A 295 21.02 4.67 12.23
CA GLY A 295 19.74 4.03 12.52
C GLY A 295 19.30 3.00 11.48
N ASN A 296 20.17 2.65 10.52
CA ASN A 296 19.96 1.53 9.59
C ASN A 296 21.17 0.58 9.58
N GLU A 297 21.75 0.37 10.75
CA GLU A 297 22.84 -0.57 10.96
C GLU A 297 22.39 -2.00 10.68
N ILE A 298 23.36 -2.91 10.52
CA ILE A 298 23.06 -4.33 10.33
C ILE A 298 22.27 -4.85 11.53
N ASN A 299 21.09 -5.41 11.27
CA ASN A 299 20.30 -6.10 12.28
C ASN A 299 21.07 -7.36 12.74
N LYS A 300 21.59 -7.34 13.98
CA LYS A 300 22.36 -8.44 14.56
C LYS A 300 21.51 -9.69 14.79
N ASP A 301 20.22 -9.50 15.00
CA ASP A 301 19.25 -10.58 15.25
C ASP A 301 18.65 -11.20 13.99
N ARG A 302 18.95 -10.68 12.80
CA ARG A 302 18.31 -11.11 11.55
C ARG A 302 18.30 -12.62 11.33
N MET A 303 19.38 -13.31 11.65
CA MET A 303 19.46 -14.78 11.47
C MET A 303 18.59 -15.54 12.47
N ARG A 304 18.50 -15.04 13.72
CA ARG A 304 17.64 -15.59 14.76
C ARG A 304 16.15 -15.38 14.39
N LEU A 305 15.80 -14.19 13.93
CA LEU A 305 14.45 -13.87 13.46
C LEU A 305 14.08 -14.77 12.29
N LEU A 306 14.95 -14.87 11.28
CA LEU A 306 14.73 -15.67 10.08
C LEU A 306 14.49 -17.16 10.40
N GLY A 307 15.25 -17.72 11.34
CA GLY A 307 15.04 -19.11 11.80
C GLY A 307 13.68 -19.33 12.48
N ARG A 308 13.04 -18.27 12.97
CA ARG A 308 11.72 -18.34 13.64
C ARG A 308 10.55 -18.06 12.70
N THR A 309 10.79 -17.58 11.49
CA THR A 309 9.70 -17.23 10.52
C THR A 309 8.63 -18.32 10.43
N PRO A 310 8.92 -19.62 10.25
CA PRO A 310 7.90 -20.65 10.12
C PRO A 310 6.97 -20.76 11.33
N LEU A 311 7.42 -20.34 12.51
CA LEU A 311 6.68 -20.43 13.77
C LEU A 311 5.81 -19.19 14.04
N VAL A 312 6.25 -18.01 13.57
CA VAL A 312 5.67 -16.73 14.00
C VAL A 312 4.87 -16.00 12.89
N TRP A 313 5.08 -16.32 11.63
CA TRP A 313 4.54 -15.56 10.49
C TRP A 313 3.01 -15.32 10.54
N LYS A 314 2.25 -16.27 11.10
CA LYS A 314 0.79 -16.12 11.25
C LYS A 314 0.37 -15.04 12.26
N LYS A 315 1.28 -14.67 13.18
CA LYS A 315 1.01 -13.71 14.26
C LYS A 315 1.77 -12.40 14.11
N ASP A 316 2.80 -12.37 13.27
CA ASP A 316 3.66 -11.22 13.02
C ASP A 316 3.58 -10.83 11.55
N GLY A 317 2.94 -9.69 11.26
CA GLY A 317 2.71 -9.22 9.90
C GLY A 317 1.56 -8.22 9.83
N LEU A 318 0.79 -8.24 8.75
CA LEU A 318 -0.35 -7.31 8.54
C LEU A 318 -1.34 -7.30 9.72
N ASN A 319 -1.68 -8.47 10.24
CA ASN A 319 -2.64 -8.61 11.34
C ASN A 319 -2.15 -8.06 12.70
N SER A 320 -0.87 -7.75 12.82
CA SER A 320 -0.26 -7.19 14.02
C SER A 320 0.48 -5.87 13.76
N CYS A 321 0.29 -5.29 12.57
CA CYS A 321 0.94 -4.03 12.20
C CYS A 321 0.24 -2.85 12.89
N SER A 322 0.84 -2.36 13.97
CA SER A 322 0.39 -1.18 14.70
C SER A 322 1.21 0.04 14.32
N TYR A 323 0.57 1.16 14.03
CA TYR A 323 1.20 2.44 13.69
C TYR A 323 0.22 3.58 13.92
N GLU A 324 0.74 4.79 13.92
CA GLU A 324 -0.04 6.03 13.97
C GLU A 324 0.32 6.90 12.75
N THR A 325 -0.67 7.32 11.99
CA THR A 325 -0.47 8.24 10.87
C THR A 325 -0.34 9.66 11.40
N VAL A 326 0.87 10.21 11.28
CA VAL A 326 1.21 11.57 11.72
C VAL A 326 0.77 12.60 10.68
N LEU A 327 0.98 12.28 9.39
CA LEU A 327 0.67 13.17 8.28
C LEU A 327 0.37 12.35 7.02
N LEU A 328 -0.67 12.76 6.29
CA LEU A 328 -0.97 12.28 4.95
C LEU A 328 -1.17 13.48 4.04
N GLU A 329 -0.31 13.63 3.03
CA GLU A 329 -0.35 14.72 2.07
C GLU A 329 -0.31 14.20 0.64
N ARG A 330 -1.22 14.70 -0.20
CA ARG A 330 -1.18 14.44 -1.63
C ARG A 330 -0.31 15.48 -2.31
N GLN A 331 0.90 15.08 -2.64
CA GLN A 331 1.85 15.88 -3.42
C GLN A 331 1.59 15.69 -4.92
N PRO A 332 2.00 16.60 -5.80
CA PRO A 332 1.75 16.46 -7.24
C PRO A 332 2.20 15.12 -7.83
N LEU A 333 3.33 14.56 -7.33
CA LEU A 333 3.95 13.35 -7.88
C LEU A 333 3.82 12.10 -6.99
N TYR A 334 3.39 12.23 -5.74
CA TYR A 334 3.27 11.09 -4.83
C TYR A 334 2.38 11.43 -3.63
N VAL A 335 1.84 10.41 -3.01
CA VAL A 335 1.17 10.53 -1.72
C VAL A 335 2.22 10.35 -0.62
N ASN A 336 2.41 11.37 0.21
CA ASN A 336 3.33 11.32 1.35
C ASN A 336 2.58 10.82 2.60
N VAL A 337 3.03 9.71 3.18
CA VAL A 337 2.46 9.12 4.38
C VAL A 337 3.52 9.07 5.46
N THR A 338 3.47 9.98 6.42
CA THR A 338 4.39 10.00 7.56
C THR A 338 3.78 9.27 8.74
N VAL A 339 4.49 8.30 9.30
CA VAL A 339 3.96 7.40 10.32
C VAL A 339 4.92 7.18 11.49
N GLU A 340 4.38 7.14 12.69
CA GLU A 340 5.05 6.62 13.88
C GLU A 340 4.80 5.11 13.96
N ILE A 341 5.87 4.33 13.96
CA ILE A 341 5.80 2.86 13.92
C ILE A 341 6.33 2.17 15.19
N GLY A 342 6.61 2.95 16.22
CA GLY A 342 7.20 2.46 17.48
C GLY A 342 8.72 2.28 17.40
N LYS A 343 9.24 1.49 18.34
CA LYS A 343 10.69 1.26 18.53
C LYS A 343 10.98 -0.24 18.65
N PRO A 344 12.24 -0.68 18.43
CA PRO A 344 12.64 -2.04 18.76
C PRO A 344 12.28 -2.37 20.20
N GLN A 345 11.70 -3.54 20.43
CA GLN A 345 11.55 -4.06 21.80
C GLN A 345 12.91 -4.60 22.24
N ASN A 346 13.38 -4.16 23.41
CA ASN A 346 14.62 -4.63 24.03
C ASN A 346 14.54 -6.11 24.43
#